data_23c093149aef38e8bf20dd23f7e59e68
#
_entry.id   23c093149aef38e8bf20dd23f7e59e68
#
_cell.length_a   1.000
_cell.length_b   1.000
_cell.length_c   1.000
_cell.angle_alpha   90.00
_cell.angle_beta   90.00
_cell.angle_gamma   90.00
#
_symmetry.space_group_name_H-M   'P 1'
#
loop_
_entity.id
_entity.type
_entity.pdbx_description
1 polymer ?
#
loop_
_entity_poly.entity_id
_entity_poly.type
_entity_poly.pdbx_seq_one_letter_code
_entity_poly.pdbx_strand_id
1 'polypeptide(L)'
;KDNPSDDRSLDEQIEIPVKFVPGEAMTVSAFFGNTIYNPNQIDCEKVYPVERKVKKDPKTATSALRELLKGPTLTESKEGFISSLNMGIELNKITVANGEAKVDFNSVIGEGVAGSCRVGQIRAQIESTLKQFPTITSVVISIDGVSEGILQP
;
A
#
# COMPACT_ATOMS: atom_id res chain seq x y z
N LYS A 1 -20.38 -22.41 24.16
CA LYS A 1 -19.91 -22.21 23.60
C LYS A 1 -20.14 -21.73 23.31
N ASP A 2 -20.29 -21.99 24.28
CA ASP A 2 -20.06 -21.67 23.62
C ASP A 2 -20.04 -21.30 23.31
N ASN A 3 -20.09 -21.47 23.72
CA ASN A 3 -19.69 -21.12 23.06
C ASN A 3 -19.58 -20.79 22.69
N PRO A 4 -19.50 -21.11 22.91
CA PRO A 4 -18.99 -20.78 22.24
C PRO A 4 -18.93 -20.33 21.88
N SER A 5 -18.97 -20.16 22.38
CA SER A 5 -18.51 -19.83 21.60
C SER A 5 -18.52 -19.41 21.25
N ASP A 6 -18.56 -19.64 21.56
CA ASP A 6 -18.34 -19.36 20.93
C ASP A 6 -18.31 -18.97 20.57
N ASP A 7 -17.96 -18.73 20.94
CA ASP A 7 -17.71 -18.40 20.18
C ASP A 7 -17.77 -18.01 19.84
N ARG A 8 -18.02 -18.00 19.77
CA ARG A 8 -17.86 -17.56 19.17
C ARG A 8 -17.93 -17.01 18.74
N SER A 9 -17.81 -17.19 19.51
CA SER A 9 -17.77 -16.89 18.84
C SER A 9 -18.07 -16.48 18.87
N LEU A 10 -18.33 -16.41 19.20
CA LEU A 10 -18.45 -15.97 18.77
C LEU A 10 -18.56 -15.44 18.86
N ASP A 11 -18.73 -15.52 19.40
CA ASP A 11 -18.69 -15.06 19.06
C ASP A 11 -18.98 -14.57 19.03
N GLU A 12 -19.18 -14.42 19.24
CA GLU A 12 -19.26 -13.98 18.77
C GLU A 12 -19.62 -13.54 18.97
N GLN A 13 -20.10 -13.76 19.62
CA GLN A 13 -20.34 -13.56 19.45
C GLN A 13 -20.71 -13.00 19.56
N ILE A 14 -21.13 -13.01 19.95
CA ILE A 14 -21.33 -12.52 19.85
C ILE A 14 -21.74 -11.88 19.86
N GLU A 15 -22.10 -11.59 19.76
CA GLU A 15 -22.22 -10.92 19.56
C GLU A 15 -22.12 -10.19 19.61
N ILE A 16 -22.70 -10.19 19.07
CA ILE A 16 -22.07 -9.07 19.50
C ILE A 16 -22.42 -7.84 18.77
N PRO A 17 -22.92 -6.93 19.35
CA PRO A 17 -23.48 -5.73 18.77
C PRO A 17 -22.49 -4.97 17.96
N VAL A 18 -22.99 -3.95 17.32
CA VAL A 18 -22.14 -3.15 16.51
C VAL A 18 -21.31 -2.26 17.34
N LYS A 19 -20.38 -2.76 17.90
CA LYS A 19 -19.40 -1.96 18.58
C LYS A 19 -18.07 -2.35 18.02
N PHE A 20 -17.08 -1.55 18.25
CA PHE A 20 -15.75 -1.85 17.79
C PHE A 20 -15.33 -3.20 18.40
N VAL A 21 -14.88 -4.07 17.54
CA VAL A 21 -14.34 -5.36 17.95
C VAL A 21 -12.87 -5.33 17.69
N PRO A 22 -12.03 -5.41 18.74
CA PRO A 22 -10.58 -5.43 18.54
C PRO A 22 -10.22 -6.56 17.60
N GLY A 23 -9.40 -6.28 16.62
CA GLY A 23 -9.03 -7.28 15.64
C GLY A 23 -9.94 -7.32 14.42
N GLU A 24 -10.97 -6.48 14.41
CA GLU A 24 -11.81 -6.39 13.22
C GLU A 24 -10.95 -6.00 12.02
N ALA A 25 -11.19 -6.65 10.88
CA ALA A 25 -10.35 -6.47 9.70
C ALA A 25 -11.05 -5.62 8.65
N MET A 26 -10.25 -4.95 7.86
CA MET A 26 -10.69 -4.31 6.63
C MET A 26 -9.76 -4.76 5.52
N THR A 27 -10.18 -4.55 4.27
CA THR A 27 -9.38 -4.93 3.11
C THR A 27 -8.88 -3.68 2.41
N VAL A 28 -7.58 -3.67 2.13
CA VAL A 28 -6.96 -2.63 1.31
C VAL A 28 -6.16 -3.31 0.22
N SER A 29 -5.83 -2.58 -0.84
CA SER A 29 -5.00 -3.12 -1.92
C SER A 29 -3.64 -2.45 -1.91
N ALA A 30 -2.60 -3.23 -2.17
CA ALA A 30 -1.26 -2.74 -2.45
C ALA A 30 -0.98 -3.06 -3.91
N PHE A 31 -0.39 -2.13 -4.63
CA PHE A 31 -0.17 -2.30 -6.07
C PHE A 31 1.29 -2.60 -6.37
N PHE A 32 1.52 -3.72 -7.03
CA PHE A 32 2.86 -4.20 -7.38
C PHE A 32 2.97 -4.45 -8.88
N GLY A 33 4.19 -4.52 -9.39
CA GLY A 33 4.42 -5.03 -10.73
C GLY A 33 4.20 -6.54 -10.74
N ASN A 34 4.15 -7.12 -11.94
CA ASN A 34 3.99 -8.57 -12.06
C ASN A 34 4.68 -9.05 -13.33
N THR A 35 5.64 -9.95 -13.17
CA THR A 35 6.44 -10.44 -14.29
C THR A 35 5.71 -11.44 -15.18
N ILE A 36 4.62 -12.02 -14.68
CA ILE A 36 3.82 -12.95 -15.47
C ILE A 36 2.80 -12.19 -16.32
N TYR A 37 2.13 -11.20 -15.72
CA TYR A 37 1.13 -10.40 -16.44
C TYR A 37 1.78 -9.40 -17.39
N ASN A 38 2.99 -8.97 -17.07
CA ASN A 38 3.70 -7.93 -17.84
C ASN A 38 5.16 -8.38 -17.98
N PRO A 39 5.43 -9.39 -18.84
CA PRO A 39 6.78 -9.93 -18.99
C PRO A 39 7.75 -8.86 -19.46
N ASN A 40 8.95 -8.87 -18.85
CA ASN A 40 10.04 -7.94 -19.19
C ASN A 40 9.67 -6.48 -18.93
N GLN A 41 8.61 -6.23 -18.16
CA GLN A 41 8.15 -4.88 -17.81
C GLN A 41 8.02 -4.00 -19.06
N ILE A 42 7.39 -4.53 -20.10
CA ILE A 42 7.19 -3.78 -21.33
C ILE A 42 6.47 -2.47 -21.05
N ASP A 43 5.48 -2.48 -20.16
CA ASP A 43 4.83 -1.26 -19.69
C ASP A 43 5.36 -0.99 -18.26
N CYS A 44 6.31 -0.06 -18.16
CA CYS A 44 6.98 0.21 -16.87
C CYS A 44 6.04 0.68 -15.78
N GLU A 45 4.93 1.30 -16.15
CA GLU A 45 4.01 1.88 -15.16
C GLU A 45 2.82 0.98 -14.86
N LYS A 46 2.81 -0.22 -15.41
CA LYS A 46 1.70 -1.13 -15.17
C LYS A 46 1.85 -1.80 -13.81
N VAL A 47 0.82 -1.65 -12.97
CA VAL A 47 0.80 -2.26 -11.65
C VAL A 47 -0.54 -2.94 -11.42
N TYR A 48 -0.55 -3.90 -10.49
CA TYR A 48 -1.69 -4.78 -10.28
C TYR A 48 -1.99 -4.87 -8.78
N PRO A 49 -3.26 -4.89 -8.40
CA PRO A 49 -3.63 -4.90 -6.98
C PRO A 49 -3.46 -6.27 -6.34
N VAL A 50 -3.03 -6.26 -5.10
CA VAL A 50 -3.03 -7.41 -4.23
C VAL A 50 -3.81 -7.03 -2.99
N GLU A 51 -4.83 -7.82 -2.66
CA GLU A 51 -5.65 -7.52 -1.49
C GLU A 51 -4.95 -7.95 -0.22
N ARG A 52 -5.03 -7.10 0.79
CA ARG A 52 -4.48 -7.36 2.10
C ARG A 52 -5.53 -7.10 3.16
N LYS A 53 -5.68 -8.04 4.07
CA LYS A 53 -6.55 -7.85 5.23
C LYS A 53 -5.71 -7.26 6.34
N VAL A 54 -6.16 -6.11 6.85
CA VAL A 54 -5.44 -5.40 7.89
C VAL A 54 -6.42 -5.05 9.00
N LYS A 55 -5.87 -4.69 10.16
CA LYS A 55 -6.70 -4.24 11.26
C LYS A 55 -7.47 -2.99 10.83
N LYS A 56 -8.74 -2.96 11.16
CA LYS A 56 -9.58 -1.82 10.80
C LYS A 56 -9.05 -0.55 11.44
N ASP A 57 -8.92 0.51 10.64
CA ASP A 57 -8.34 1.77 11.08
C ASP A 57 -8.92 2.86 10.19
N PRO A 58 -9.36 4.00 10.74
CA PRO A 58 -9.87 5.09 9.91
C PRO A 58 -8.81 5.69 8.98
N LYS A 59 -7.53 5.49 9.28
CA LYS A 59 -6.44 5.96 8.41
C LYS A 59 -6.19 4.91 7.34
N THR A 60 -7.13 4.75 6.44
CA THR A 60 -7.08 3.68 5.43
C THR A 60 -5.92 3.86 4.46
N ALA A 61 -5.63 5.09 4.05
CA ALA A 61 -4.52 5.34 3.12
C ALA A 61 -3.18 4.97 3.76
N THR A 62 -3.00 5.29 5.03
CA THR A 62 -1.77 4.92 5.75
C THR A 62 -1.63 3.41 5.82
N SER A 63 -2.73 2.71 6.12
CA SER A 63 -2.69 1.25 6.19
C SER A 63 -2.32 0.63 4.86
N ALA A 64 -2.88 1.15 3.76
CA ALA A 64 -2.57 0.64 2.43
C ALA A 64 -1.11 0.88 2.07
N LEU A 65 -0.58 2.07 2.36
CA LEU A 65 0.82 2.36 2.10
C LEU A 65 1.76 1.47 2.91
N ARG A 66 1.42 1.21 4.17
CA ARG A 66 2.25 0.33 4.98
C ARG A 66 2.30 -1.07 4.41
N GLU A 67 1.17 -1.57 3.88
CA GLU A 67 1.17 -2.87 3.23
C GLU A 67 2.02 -2.85 1.96
N LEU A 68 1.94 -1.77 1.19
CA LEU A 68 2.78 -1.62 0.00
C LEU A 68 4.26 -1.67 0.36
N LEU A 69 4.65 -0.97 1.44
CA LEU A 69 6.06 -0.90 1.84
C LEU A 69 6.61 -2.22 2.37
N LYS A 70 5.74 -3.13 2.81
CA LYS A 70 6.17 -4.48 3.20
C LYS A 70 6.63 -5.30 2.01
N GLY A 71 6.19 -4.95 0.80
CA GLY A 71 6.50 -5.71 -0.39
C GLY A 71 5.64 -6.96 -0.53
N PRO A 72 5.83 -7.72 -1.63
CA PRO A 72 5.08 -8.94 -1.85
C PRO A 72 5.43 -10.02 -0.83
N THR A 73 4.43 -10.83 -0.47
CA THR A 73 4.67 -12.01 0.34
C THR A 73 5.36 -13.07 -0.52
N LEU A 74 5.84 -14.14 0.13
CA LEU A 74 6.46 -15.23 -0.61
C LEU A 74 5.47 -15.84 -1.60
N THR A 75 4.23 -16.05 -1.20
CA THR A 75 3.20 -16.59 -2.09
C THR A 75 2.97 -15.65 -3.29
N GLU A 76 2.87 -14.34 -3.03
CA GLU A 76 2.68 -13.37 -4.09
C GLU A 76 3.87 -13.34 -5.03
N SER A 77 5.09 -13.44 -4.51
CA SER A 77 6.30 -13.49 -5.34
C SER A 77 6.28 -14.70 -6.26
N LYS A 78 5.79 -15.83 -5.79
CA LYS A 78 5.67 -17.01 -6.64
C LYS A 78 4.64 -16.83 -7.73
N GLU A 79 3.70 -15.90 -7.53
CA GLU A 79 2.69 -15.55 -8.54
C GLU A 79 3.15 -14.43 -9.46
N GLY A 80 4.41 -14.05 -9.37
CA GLY A 80 5.02 -13.06 -10.25
C GLY A 80 5.06 -11.64 -9.74
N PHE A 81 4.50 -11.37 -8.57
CA PHE A 81 4.48 -10.01 -8.04
C PHE A 81 5.85 -9.54 -7.59
N ILE A 82 6.20 -8.32 -7.97
CA ILE A 82 7.48 -7.71 -7.64
C ILE A 82 7.25 -6.26 -7.22
N SER A 83 8.17 -5.73 -6.44
CA SER A 83 8.14 -4.32 -6.04
C SER A 83 9.43 -3.64 -6.46
N SER A 84 9.29 -2.41 -7.00
CA SER A 84 10.45 -1.58 -7.31
C SER A 84 10.87 -0.72 -6.13
N LEU A 85 10.08 -0.73 -5.05
CA LEU A 85 10.40 0.02 -3.84
C LEU A 85 11.48 -0.68 -3.03
N ASN A 86 12.46 0.08 -2.56
CA ASN A 86 13.51 -0.47 -1.70
C ASN A 86 12.93 -0.96 -0.38
N MET A 87 13.60 -1.92 0.23
CA MET A 87 13.27 -2.31 1.60
C MET A 87 13.75 -1.23 2.55
N GLY A 88 13.03 -1.04 3.64
CA GLY A 88 13.43 -0.08 4.66
C GLY A 88 12.88 1.33 4.47
N ILE A 89 12.01 1.53 3.48
CA ILE A 89 11.34 2.82 3.31
C ILE A 89 10.39 3.03 4.47
N GLU A 90 10.42 4.23 5.05
CA GLU A 90 9.51 4.61 6.12
C GLU A 90 8.67 5.79 5.68
N LEU A 91 7.40 5.73 6.05
CA LEU A 91 6.48 6.83 5.81
C LEU A 91 6.64 7.83 6.94
N ASN A 92 7.14 9.04 6.61
CA ASN A 92 7.31 10.09 7.60
C ASN A 92 6.00 10.80 7.90
N LYS A 93 5.20 11.05 6.86
CA LYS A 93 3.99 11.85 7.01
C LYS A 93 3.07 11.64 5.82
N ILE A 94 1.78 11.67 6.07
CA ILE A 94 0.76 11.70 5.02
C ILE A 94 -0.32 12.68 5.42
N THR A 95 -0.73 13.53 4.48
CA THR A 95 -1.88 14.40 4.65
C THR A 95 -2.76 14.28 3.42
N VAL A 96 -4.07 14.30 3.63
CA VAL A 96 -5.04 14.23 2.55
C VAL A 96 -5.99 15.42 2.71
N ALA A 97 -6.05 16.27 1.71
CA ALA A 97 -6.94 17.43 1.73
C ALA A 97 -7.29 17.82 0.30
N ASN A 98 -8.55 18.15 0.08
CA ASN A 98 -9.02 18.64 -1.21
C ASN A 98 -8.66 17.71 -2.37
N GLY A 99 -8.75 16.41 -2.14
CA GLY A 99 -8.46 15.41 -3.16
C GLY A 99 -6.99 15.11 -3.37
N GLU A 100 -6.10 15.78 -2.66
CA GLU A 100 -4.66 15.59 -2.83
C GLU A 100 -4.05 14.89 -1.62
N ALA A 101 -3.29 13.84 -1.86
CA ALA A 101 -2.50 13.18 -0.84
C ALA A 101 -1.05 13.63 -0.98
N LYS A 102 -0.49 14.14 0.12
CA LYS A 102 0.93 14.48 0.19
C LYS A 102 1.59 13.46 1.09
N VAL A 103 2.52 12.70 0.52
CA VAL A 103 3.18 11.62 1.24
C VAL A 103 4.68 11.87 1.27
N ASP A 104 5.25 11.80 2.46
CA ASP A 104 6.66 12.04 2.66
C ASP A 104 7.32 10.76 3.16
N PHE A 105 8.43 10.38 2.54
CA PHE A 105 9.17 9.18 2.87
C PHE A 105 10.59 9.54 3.29
N ASN A 106 11.26 8.59 3.94
CA ASN A 106 12.68 8.77 4.23
C ASN A 106 13.49 8.58 2.94
N SER A 107 14.80 8.86 3.01
CA SER A 107 15.67 8.87 1.82
C SER A 107 15.87 7.51 1.19
N VAL A 108 15.52 6.44 1.89
CA VAL A 108 15.69 5.07 1.37
C VAL A 108 14.94 4.88 0.04
N ILE A 109 13.82 5.58 -0.14
CA ILE A 109 13.02 5.44 -1.35
C ILE A 109 13.81 5.81 -2.61
N GLY A 110 14.79 6.70 -2.50
CA GLY A 110 15.60 7.13 -3.65
C GLY A 110 16.94 6.46 -3.75
N GLU A 111 17.32 5.61 -2.81
CA GLU A 111 18.66 5.02 -2.82
C GLU A 111 18.81 4.03 -3.97
N GLY A 112 19.84 4.26 -4.78
CA GLY A 112 20.14 3.37 -5.90
C GLY A 112 19.09 3.37 -7.00
N VAL A 113 18.15 4.30 -6.96
CA VAL A 113 17.10 4.37 -7.98
C VAL A 113 17.59 5.19 -9.15
N ALA A 114 17.56 4.58 -10.34
CA ALA A 114 17.96 5.25 -11.57
C ALA A 114 17.17 4.65 -12.71
N GLY A 115 17.00 5.44 -13.78
CA GLY A 115 16.29 5.02 -14.97
C GLY A 115 14.80 5.29 -14.90
N SER A 116 14.25 5.69 -16.05
CA SER A 116 12.85 6.11 -16.13
C SER A 116 11.88 4.98 -15.83
N CYS A 117 12.23 3.75 -16.20
CA CYS A 117 11.33 2.62 -15.95
C CYS A 117 11.14 2.37 -14.46
N ARG A 118 12.23 2.32 -13.70
CA ARG A 118 12.12 2.09 -12.26
C ARG A 118 11.43 3.25 -11.55
N VAL A 119 11.76 4.48 -11.93
CA VAL A 119 11.12 5.67 -11.37
C VAL A 119 9.62 5.65 -11.65
N GLY A 120 9.24 5.33 -12.89
CA GLY A 120 7.83 5.25 -13.26
C GLY A 120 7.10 4.17 -12.48
N GLN A 121 7.74 3.03 -12.27
CA GLN A 121 7.14 1.92 -11.52
C GLN A 121 6.94 2.30 -10.05
N ILE A 122 7.94 2.95 -9.43
CA ILE A 122 7.82 3.39 -8.04
C ILE A 122 6.65 4.34 -7.89
N ARG A 123 6.57 5.34 -8.78
CA ARG A 123 5.46 6.30 -8.73
C ARG A 123 4.12 5.61 -8.94
N ALA A 124 4.05 4.70 -9.91
CA ALA A 124 2.81 3.99 -10.21
C ALA A 124 2.35 3.16 -9.02
N GLN A 125 3.26 2.50 -8.32
CA GLN A 125 2.92 1.70 -7.15
C GLN A 125 2.32 2.57 -6.05
N ILE A 126 2.94 3.71 -5.76
CA ILE A 126 2.47 4.61 -4.72
C ILE A 126 1.15 5.26 -5.12
N GLU A 127 1.10 5.80 -6.33
CA GLU A 127 -0.09 6.53 -6.79
C GLU A 127 -1.31 5.62 -6.89
N SER A 128 -1.14 4.44 -7.45
CA SER A 128 -2.27 3.51 -7.59
C SER A 128 -2.76 3.03 -6.23
N THR A 129 -1.84 2.80 -5.31
CA THR A 129 -2.20 2.37 -3.96
C THR A 129 -3.03 3.45 -3.25
N LEU A 130 -2.65 4.72 -3.43
CA LEU A 130 -3.39 5.82 -2.80
C LEU A 130 -4.68 6.15 -3.53
N LYS A 131 -4.67 6.10 -4.86
CA LYS A 131 -5.84 6.48 -5.64
C LYS A 131 -6.95 5.44 -5.61
N GLN A 132 -6.75 4.30 -4.97
CA GLN A 132 -7.86 3.37 -4.74
C GLN A 132 -8.94 4.00 -3.87
N PHE A 133 -8.62 5.02 -3.10
CA PHE A 133 -9.58 5.69 -2.24
C PHE A 133 -10.19 6.87 -2.98
N PRO A 134 -11.54 6.96 -3.03
CA PRO A 134 -12.21 8.01 -3.82
C PRO A 134 -11.85 9.43 -3.38
N THR A 135 -11.42 9.61 -2.14
CA THR A 135 -11.06 10.93 -1.63
C THR A 135 -9.69 11.41 -2.14
N ILE A 136 -8.95 10.55 -2.85
CA ILE A 136 -7.61 10.90 -3.35
C ILE A 136 -7.63 10.84 -4.87
N THR A 137 -7.43 12.00 -5.50
CA THR A 137 -7.39 12.12 -6.95
C THR A 137 -6.01 12.51 -7.47
N SER A 138 -5.16 13.05 -6.59
CA SER A 138 -3.79 13.39 -6.97
C SER A 138 -2.85 13.08 -5.80
N VAL A 139 -1.58 12.87 -6.13
CA VAL A 139 -0.56 12.47 -5.14
C VAL A 139 0.69 13.29 -5.37
N VAL A 140 1.22 13.84 -4.27
CA VAL A 140 2.52 14.52 -4.28
C VAL A 140 3.45 13.70 -3.37
N ILE A 141 4.58 13.28 -3.93
CA ILE A 141 5.57 12.49 -3.20
C ILE A 141 6.73 13.39 -2.82
N SER A 142 7.19 13.29 -1.58
CA SER A 142 8.39 14.01 -1.15
C SER A 142 9.32 13.07 -0.38
N ILE A 143 10.57 13.47 -0.30
CA ILE A 143 11.60 12.74 0.44
C ILE A 143 12.18 13.72 1.45
N ASP A 144 12.01 13.41 2.74
CA ASP A 144 12.46 14.28 3.83
C ASP A 144 12.08 15.74 3.59
N GLY A 145 10.82 15.93 3.15
CA GLY A 145 10.22 17.25 2.95
C GLY A 145 10.48 17.89 1.59
N VAL A 146 11.27 17.25 0.72
CA VAL A 146 11.60 17.80 -0.59
C VAL A 146 10.83 17.07 -1.68
N SER A 147 10.02 17.80 -2.44
CA SER A 147 9.20 17.21 -3.51
C SER A 147 9.74 17.46 -4.91
N GLU A 148 10.66 18.39 -5.07
CA GLU A 148 11.25 18.70 -6.38
C GLU A 148 12.59 18.03 -6.54
N GLY A 149 12.88 17.60 -7.77
CA GLY A 149 14.16 16.97 -8.08
C GLY A 149 14.33 15.58 -7.52
N ILE A 150 13.26 14.96 -7.02
CA ILE A 150 13.32 13.61 -6.49
C ILE A 150 12.80 12.62 -7.52
N LEU A 151 13.27 11.37 -7.40
CA LEU A 151 12.83 10.26 -8.27
C LEU A 151 12.86 10.69 -9.74
N GLN A 152 14.01 11.24 -10.13
CA GLN A 152 14.25 11.63 -11.52
C GLN A 152 14.84 10.46 -12.28
N PRO A 153 14.47 10.29 -13.53
CA PRO A 153 15.04 9.23 -14.36
C PRO A 153 16.56 9.40 -14.54
#